data_42185065c19750ff74e1c17462f54c9f
#
_entry.id   42185065c19750ff74e1c17462f54c9f
#
_cell.length_a   1.000
_cell.length_b   1.000
_cell.length_c   1.000
_cell.angle_alpha   90.00
_cell.angle_beta   90.00
_cell.angle_gamma   90.00
#
_symmetry.space_group_name_H-M   'P 1'
#
loop_
_entity.id
_entity.type
_entity.pdbx_description
1 polymer ?
#
loop_
_entity_poly.entity_id
_entity_poly.type
_entity_poly.pdbx_seq_one_letter_code
_entity_poly.pdbx_strand_id
1 'polypeptide(L)' 'MYGKVTKYFSDKGYGFIRGEDGNTYFIHKSNLYGEHIECGYYMHFKVFINGRSDYNAKSVIVIEAPERKVRNGKKHK' A
#
# COMPACT_ATOMS: atom_id res chain seq x y z
N MET A 1 10.16 -6.35 -1.30
CA MET A 1 10.42 -4.90 -1.21
C MET A 1 9.49 -4.27 -0.21
N TYR A 2 9.98 -3.34 0.58
CA TYR A 2 9.17 -2.57 1.51
C TYR A 2 8.73 -1.27 0.88
N GLY A 3 7.55 -0.80 1.25
CA GLY A 3 7.07 0.46 0.73
C GLY A 3 5.89 0.99 1.51
N LYS A 4 5.49 2.20 1.14
CA LYS A 4 4.42 2.91 1.82
C LYS A 4 3.38 3.35 0.79
N VAL A 5 2.11 3.12 1.10
CA VAL A 5 1.03 3.53 0.21
C VAL A 5 0.95 5.05 0.19
N THR A 6 1.09 5.64 -0.99
CA THR A 6 0.98 7.09 -1.14
C THR A 6 -0.43 7.51 -1.52
N LYS A 7 -1.13 6.67 -2.29
CA LYS A 7 -2.52 6.91 -2.68
C LYS A 7 -3.22 5.59 -2.88
N TYR A 8 -4.48 5.53 -2.51
CA TYR A 8 -5.30 4.38 -2.83
C TYR A 8 -6.74 4.83 -3.07
N PHE A 9 -7.28 4.45 -4.23
CA PHE A 9 -8.62 4.82 -4.64
C PHE A 9 -9.50 3.59 -4.48
N SER A 10 -10.11 3.45 -3.31
CA SER A 10 -10.88 2.25 -2.98
C SER A 10 -12.08 2.05 -3.91
N ASP A 11 -12.67 3.15 -4.38
CA ASP A 11 -13.80 3.08 -5.30
C ASP A 11 -13.37 2.60 -6.69
N LYS A 12 -12.11 2.77 -7.03
CA LYS A 12 -11.57 2.35 -8.33
C LYS A 12 -10.76 1.07 -8.25
N GLY A 13 -10.35 0.70 -7.06
CA GLY A 13 -9.66 -0.56 -6.83
C GLY A 13 -8.20 -0.56 -7.22
N TYR A 14 -7.51 0.59 -7.12
CA TYR A 14 -6.08 0.63 -7.38
C TYR A 14 -5.44 1.77 -6.61
N GLY A 15 -4.11 1.74 -6.56
CA GLY A 15 -3.37 2.80 -5.91
C GLY A 15 -1.88 2.71 -6.23
N PHE A 16 -1.10 3.43 -5.43
CA PHE A 16 0.35 3.54 -5.65
C PHE A 16 1.10 3.40 -4.35
N ILE A 17 2.26 2.74 -4.45
CA ILE A 17 3.15 2.49 -3.32
C ILE A 17 4.50 3.08 -3.66
N ARG A 18 5.07 3.86 -2.74
CA ARG A 18 6.46 4.31 -2.89
C ARG A 18 7.35 3.25 -2.28
N GLY A 19 8.15 2.60 -3.11
CA GLY A 19 9.06 1.56 -2.65
C GLY A 19 10.29 2.14 -1.98
N GLU A 20 10.99 1.27 -1.26
CA GLU A 20 12.22 1.65 -0.58
C GLU A 20 13.31 2.08 -1.56
N ASP A 21 13.19 1.68 -2.81
CA ASP A 21 14.11 2.05 -3.88
C ASP A 21 13.81 3.43 -4.47
N GLY A 22 12.76 4.10 -3.98
CA GLY A 22 12.37 5.41 -4.46
C GLY A 22 11.43 5.40 -5.65
N ASN A 23 11.15 4.24 -6.20
CA ASN A 23 10.22 4.12 -7.33
C ASN A 23 8.78 4.02 -6.84
N THR A 24 7.84 4.40 -7.70
CA THR A 24 6.42 4.28 -7.42
C THR A 24 5.89 3.03 -8.12
N TYR A 25 5.18 2.20 -7.36
CA TYR A 25 4.65 0.94 -7.87
C TYR A 25 3.13 0.97 -7.88
N PHE A 26 2.55 0.42 -8.94
CA PHE A 26 1.10 0.33 -9.11
C PHE A 26 0.60 -0.92 -8.38
N ILE A 27 -0.47 -0.77 -7.61
CA ILE A 27 -1.12 -1.90 -6.94
C ILE A 27 -2.59 -1.93 -7.33
N HIS A 28 -3.06 -3.10 -7.77
CA HIS A 28 -4.47 -3.30 -8.11
C HIS A 28 -5.10 -4.20 -7.06
N LYS A 29 -6.37 -3.98 -6.79
CA LYS A 29 -7.07 -4.71 -5.73
C LYS A 29 -7.00 -6.23 -5.93
N SER A 30 -6.90 -6.68 -7.18
CA SER A 30 -6.81 -8.10 -7.48
C SER A 30 -5.54 -8.73 -6.90
N ASN A 31 -4.54 -7.91 -6.61
CA ASN A 31 -3.28 -8.40 -6.04
C ASN A 31 -3.20 -8.18 -4.54
N LEU A 32 -4.30 -7.78 -3.91
CA LEU A 32 -4.34 -7.59 -2.46
C LEU A 32 -4.82 -8.83 -1.73
N TYR A 33 -5.54 -9.70 -2.42
CA TYR A 33 -6.03 -10.96 -1.84
C TYR A 33 -6.76 -10.74 -0.52
N GLY A 34 -7.63 -9.72 -0.51
CA GLY A 34 -8.42 -9.42 0.67
C GLY A 34 -7.76 -8.49 1.68
N GLU A 35 -6.49 -8.15 1.48
CA GLU A 35 -5.84 -7.19 2.36
C GLU A 35 -6.44 -5.82 2.16
N HIS A 36 -6.66 -5.15 3.28
CA HIS A 36 -7.15 -3.77 3.25
C HIS A 36 -5.96 -2.82 3.34
N ILE A 37 -5.90 -1.87 2.42
CA ILE A 37 -4.84 -0.86 2.47
C ILE A 37 -5.44 0.54 2.31
N GLU A 38 -4.73 1.50 2.87
CA GLU A 38 -5.08 2.92 2.74
C GLU A 38 -3.78 3.71 2.67
N CYS A 39 -3.91 4.97 2.32
CA CYS A 39 -2.77 5.87 2.29
C CYS A 39 -2.06 5.84 3.65
N GLY A 40 -0.74 5.73 3.61
CA GLY A 40 0.07 5.70 4.82
C GLY A 40 0.41 4.31 5.32
N TYR A 41 -0.24 3.27 4.81
CA TYR A 41 0.05 1.91 5.22
C TYR A 41 1.45 1.51 4.77
N TYR A 42 2.16 0.79 5.63
CA TYR A 42 3.49 0.28 5.35
C TYR A 42 3.38 -1.21 5.07
N MET A 43 4.07 -1.67 4.04
CA MET A 43 3.88 -3.05 3.61
C MET A 43 5.12 -3.62 2.96
N HIS A 44 5.12 -4.94 2.83
CA HIS A 44 6.06 -5.66 1.99
C HIS A 44 5.30 -6.15 0.77
N PHE A 45 5.96 -6.11 -0.39
CA PHE A 45 5.34 -6.58 -1.63
C PHE A 45 6.41 -7.10 -2.56
N LYS A 46 5.97 -7.86 -3.56
CA LYS A 46 6.84 -8.33 -4.63
C LYS A 46 6.58 -7.50 -5.87
N VAL A 47 7.64 -7.25 -6.61
CA VAL A 47 7.58 -6.49 -7.86
C VAL A 47 7.39 -7.47 -9.00
N PHE A 48 6.52 -7.12 -9.94
CA PHE A 48 6.40 -7.94 -11.14
C PHE A 48 6.20 -7.04 -12.36
N ILE A 49 6.52 -7.62 -13.52
CA ILE A 49 6.40 -6.94 -14.81
C ILE A 49 5.18 -7.51 -15.53
N ASN A 50 4.34 -6.64 -16.05
CA ASN A 50 3.27 -7.06 -16.93
C ASN A 50 3.46 -6.35 -18.28
N GLY A 51 2.52 -6.54 -19.20
CA GLY A 51 2.67 -5.95 -20.54
C GLY A 51 2.54 -4.45 -20.58
N ARG A 52 2.23 -3.78 -19.47
CA ARG A 52 1.99 -2.35 -19.43
C ARG A 52 3.03 -1.59 -18.62
N SER A 53 3.59 -2.22 -17.61
CA SER A 53 4.43 -1.51 -16.67
C SER A 53 5.44 -2.47 -16.05
N ASP A 54 6.61 -1.95 -15.75
CA ASP A 54 7.64 -2.69 -15.03
C ASP A 54 7.52 -2.52 -13.54
N TYR A 55 6.60 -1.66 -13.08
CA TYR A 55 6.52 -1.29 -11.67
C TYR A 55 5.15 -1.67 -11.12
N ASN A 56 4.96 -2.97 -10.87
CA ASN A 56 3.72 -3.49 -10.33
C ASN A 56 3.99 -4.23 -9.04
N ALA A 57 3.07 -4.11 -8.08
CA ALA A 57 3.18 -4.76 -6.79
C ALA A 57 2.18 -5.91 -6.68
N LYS A 58 2.61 -7.01 -6.06
CA LYS A 58 1.75 -8.15 -5.75
C LYS A 58 2.20 -8.79 -4.45
N SER A 59 1.44 -9.77 -3.98
CA SER A 59 1.77 -10.51 -2.75
C SER A 59 2.00 -9.53 -1.60
N VAL A 60 1.05 -8.62 -1.43
CA VAL A 60 1.16 -7.56 -0.44
C VAL A 60 0.92 -8.13 0.95
N ILE A 61 1.79 -7.76 1.90
CA ILE A 61 1.63 -8.07 3.31
C ILE A 61 1.73 -6.76 4.07
N VAL A 62 0.64 -6.38 4.73
CA VAL A 62 0.64 -5.14 5.51
C VAL A 62 1.47 -5.36 6.77
N ILE A 63 2.44 -4.47 6.99
CA ILE A 63 3.31 -4.54 8.15
C ILE A 63 2.80 -3.61 9.24
N GLU A 64 2.39 -2.41 8.84
CA GLU A 64 1.98 -1.41 9.81
C GLU A 64 0.91 -0.52 9.20
N ALA A 65 -0.19 -0.35 9.94
CA ALA A 65 -1.25 0.57 9.58
C ALA A 65 -1.18 1.73 10.57
N PRO A 66 -1.05 2.97 10.10
CA PRO A 66 -0.96 4.12 11.00
C PRO A 66 -2.23 4.23 11.85
N GLU A 67 -2.08 4.64 13.10
CA GLU A 67 -3.21 4.94 13.96
C GLU A 67 -3.76 6.29 13.58
N ARG A 68 -5.04 6.35 13.68
CA ARG A 68 -5.66 7.60 13.38
C ARG A 68 -6.00 8.35 14.62
N LYS A 69 -6.09 8.40 15.05
CA LYS A 69 -6.50 8.94 15.98
C LYS A 69 -6.00 9.43 16.81
N VAL A 70 -5.57 9.16 16.51
CA VAL A 70 -5.03 9.36 17.15
C VAL A 70 -5.32 10.16 17.97
N ARG A 71 -6.02 9.99 17.77
CA ARG A 71 -6.46 10.42 18.10
C ARG A 71 -6.57 10.52 19.03
N ASN A 72 -6.43 10.02 19.07
CA ASN A 72 -6.62 10.10 19.85
C ASN A 72 -6.56 10.15 20.80
N GLY A 73 -6.55 10.10 20.90
CA GLY A 73 -6.51 10.04 21.67
C GLY A 73 -6.42 10.07 22.64
N LYS A 74 -6.44 10.05 22.77
CA LYS A 74 -6.44 9.93 23.43
C LYS A 74 -6.21 9.91 24.34
N LYS A 75 -6.07 9.82 24.37
CA LYS A 75 -5.93 9.60 24.93
C LYS A 75 -5.82 9.76 25.85
N HIS A 76 -5.72 9.73 25.99
CA HIS A 76 -5.73 9.73 26.56
C HIS A 76 -5.69 9.84 27.32
N LYS A 77 -5.60 9.89 27.52
CA LYS A 77 -5.65 9.79 27.97
C LYS A 77 -5.78 9.79 28.39
#